data_b1684206654cae96454886153d9db1ce
#
_entry.id   b1684206654cae96454886153d9db1ce
#
_cell.length_a   1.000
_cell.length_b   1.000
_cell.length_c   1.000
_cell.angle_alpha   90.00
_cell.angle_beta   90.00
_cell.angle_gamma   90.00
#
_symmetry.space_group_name_H-M   'P 1'
#
loop_
_entity.id
_entity.type
_entity.pdbx_description
1 polymer ?
#
loop_
_entity_poly.entity_id
_entity_poly.type
_entity_poly.pdbx_seq_one_letter_code
_entity_poly.pdbx_strand_id
1 'polypeptide(L)'
;MLLLLRRAAARAGVPLLRAGPGSPGNAGLSRSEPRARRGRGGEEEEEEDEGCYQLYPGHIPTSPLQKALLAAGSAVMALYDPYRHDMVAVLGETTGCLALPNLRDKMKHHPEGYRILQERPRICLSTLDMSRLRELPDGSLGREYVRFLEDNKVSPDTRMPAKFVDDEELAYVIQRYREVHDMMHTLLGMPTNMLGEVVVKWFEAVQTGLPMCVLGAAFGPVRLSARKLQVLATELVPWAIRSGRNASCILNVYYEQRWEQPVESLREEIGIFPPPAVCV
;
A
#
# COMPACT_ATOMS: atom_id res chain seq x y z
N MET A 1 14.70 12.60 -14.24
CA MET A 1 13.27 12.98 -14.27
C MET A 1 12.78 13.61 -12.97
N LEU A 2 13.50 13.44 -11.85
CA LEU A 2 13.21 14.13 -10.56
C LEU A 2 13.47 15.65 -10.56
N LEU A 3 14.22 16.18 -11.50
CA LEU A 3 14.56 17.63 -11.62
C LEU A 3 13.40 18.49 -12.16
N LEU A 4 12.37 17.90 -12.75
CA LEU A 4 11.22 18.64 -13.29
C LEU A 4 10.09 18.86 -12.27
N LEU A 5 10.03 18.08 -11.20
CA LEU A 5 9.01 18.23 -10.15
C LEU A 5 9.29 19.36 -9.14
N ARG A 6 10.52 19.88 -9.06
CA ARG A 6 10.85 21.04 -8.19
C ARG A 6 10.39 22.40 -8.74
N ARG A 7 9.93 22.50 -10.00
CA ARG A 7 9.47 23.78 -10.60
C ARG A 7 7.98 24.04 -10.55
N ALA A 8 7.15 23.05 -10.17
CA ALA A 8 5.69 23.22 -10.10
C ALA A 8 5.16 23.66 -8.74
N ALA A 9 5.93 23.48 -7.64
CA ALA A 9 5.50 23.85 -6.29
C ALA A 9 5.73 25.32 -5.87
N ALA A 10 6.35 26.13 -6.72
CA ALA A 10 6.74 27.52 -6.40
C ALA A 10 5.72 28.58 -6.86
N ARG A 11 4.51 28.24 -7.28
CA ARG A 11 3.51 29.19 -7.81
C ARG A 11 2.12 29.16 -7.19
N ALA A 12 1.95 28.65 -5.98
CA ALA A 12 0.71 28.82 -5.22
C ALA A 12 1.04 29.59 -3.93
N GLY A 13 1.02 30.91 -4.02
CA GLY A 13 1.09 31.79 -2.84
C GLY A 13 -0.22 31.74 -2.10
N VAL A 14 -0.19 31.24 -0.86
CA VAL A 14 -1.29 31.33 0.10
C VAL A 14 -0.89 32.44 1.10
N PRO A 15 -1.73 33.46 1.35
CA PRO A 15 -1.41 34.52 2.31
C PRO A 15 -1.56 34.03 3.74
N LEU A 16 -0.51 34.29 4.54
CA LEU A 16 -0.50 34.12 5.99
C LEU A 16 -1.45 35.12 6.65
N LEU A 17 -2.48 34.66 7.30
CA LEU A 17 -3.30 35.44 8.24
C LEU A 17 -2.61 35.48 9.62
N ARG A 18 -2.25 36.67 10.00
CA ARG A 18 -1.58 37.06 11.24
C ARG A 18 -2.61 37.17 12.37
N ALA A 19 -2.51 36.36 13.41
CA ALA A 19 -3.28 36.48 14.63
C ALA A 19 -2.69 37.54 15.54
N GLY A 20 -3.50 38.51 15.95
CA GLY A 20 -3.18 39.49 17.01
C GLY A 20 -3.92 39.14 18.31
N PRO A 21 -3.37 39.53 19.46
CA PRO A 21 -3.90 39.17 20.77
C PRO A 21 -4.92 40.21 21.29
N GLY A 22 -5.97 39.74 21.94
CA GLY A 22 -6.91 40.60 22.66
C GLY A 22 -7.48 39.88 23.88
N SER A 23 -7.29 40.51 25.03
CA SER A 23 -7.59 40.11 26.39
C SER A 23 -9.00 40.50 26.85
N PRO A 24 -9.43 40.24 28.10
CA PRO A 24 -10.73 39.70 28.44
C PRO A 24 -11.71 40.75 29.04
N GLY A 25 -13.01 40.41 29.04
CA GLY A 25 -14.05 41.23 29.63
C GLY A 25 -15.26 40.43 30.11
N ASN A 26 -15.38 40.36 31.30
CA ASN A 26 -16.25 40.18 32.45
C ASN A 26 -17.79 40.25 32.26
N ALA A 27 -18.44 39.30 32.93
CA ALA A 27 -19.69 39.37 33.72
C ALA A 27 -21.03 39.80 33.10
N GLY A 28 -22.04 38.95 33.36
CA GLY A 28 -23.45 39.33 33.27
C GLY A 28 -24.43 38.19 33.49
N LEU A 29 -24.74 37.88 34.75
CA LEU A 29 -25.85 37.03 35.19
C LEU A 29 -27.18 37.62 34.73
N SER A 30 -28.06 36.87 34.13
CA SER A 30 -29.50 37.10 34.18
C SER A 30 -30.27 35.79 34.10
N ARG A 31 -31.03 35.59 35.14
CA ARG A 31 -31.90 34.46 35.46
C ARG A 31 -33.30 34.83 34.98
N SER A 32 -33.98 33.99 34.20
CA SER A 32 -35.46 34.00 34.11
C SER A 32 -35.96 32.62 33.70
N GLU A 33 -36.75 32.06 34.58
CA GLU A 33 -37.51 30.84 34.49
C GLU A 33 -38.84 30.97 33.71
N PRO A 34 -39.68 29.94 33.62
CA PRO A 34 -40.10 29.30 32.37
C PRO A 34 -41.52 29.66 31.96
N ARG A 35 -41.81 29.49 30.69
CA ARG A 35 -43.21 29.54 30.22
C ARG A 35 -43.57 28.29 29.43
N ALA A 36 -44.36 27.44 30.07
CA ALA A 36 -45.02 26.32 29.46
C ALA A 36 -45.84 26.72 28.22
N ARG A 37 -45.69 26.03 27.13
CA ARG A 37 -46.64 25.97 26.04
C ARG A 37 -46.88 24.53 25.60
N ARG A 38 -48.14 24.12 25.76
CA ARG A 38 -48.70 22.87 25.31
C ARG A 38 -48.63 22.69 23.79
N GLY A 39 -48.28 21.52 23.39
CA GLY A 39 -48.91 20.63 22.42
C GLY A 39 -49.05 21.05 20.98
N ARG A 40 -48.33 20.32 20.14
CA ARG A 40 -48.86 19.74 18.89
C ARG A 40 -47.99 18.54 18.56
N GLY A 41 -48.64 17.37 18.37
CA GLY A 41 -48.01 16.18 17.88
C GLY A 41 -47.43 16.47 16.48
N GLY A 42 -46.15 16.37 16.35
CA GLY A 42 -45.43 16.16 15.12
C GLY A 42 -44.91 14.75 15.25
N GLU A 43 -45.23 13.92 14.29
CA GLU A 43 -44.58 12.65 14.06
C GLU A 43 -43.09 12.98 13.88
N GLU A 44 -42.31 12.66 14.90
CA GLU A 44 -40.87 12.60 14.80
C GLU A 44 -40.61 11.41 13.87
N GLU A 45 -40.36 11.68 12.58
CA GLU A 45 -39.61 10.78 11.72
C GLU A 45 -38.29 10.58 12.44
N GLU A 46 -38.16 9.44 13.10
CA GLU A 46 -36.85 8.90 13.51
C GLU A 46 -36.04 8.76 12.20
N GLU A 47 -35.26 9.79 11.85
CA GLU A 47 -34.11 9.60 10.98
C GLU A 47 -33.27 8.54 11.66
N GLU A 48 -33.43 7.28 11.21
CA GLU A 48 -32.47 6.23 11.49
C GLU A 48 -31.12 6.77 11.02
N ASP A 49 -30.36 7.32 11.96
CA ASP A 49 -28.94 7.55 11.81
C ASP A 49 -28.35 6.17 11.49
N GLU A 50 -28.23 5.84 10.20
CA GLU A 50 -27.43 4.73 9.71
C GLU A 50 -25.98 5.02 10.12
N GLY A 51 -25.70 4.80 11.41
CA GLY A 51 -24.39 4.88 11.98
C GLY A 51 -23.45 4.10 11.08
N CYS A 52 -22.64 4.84 10.34
CA CYS A 52 -21.64 4.31 9.42
C CYS A 52 -20.75 3.35 10.21
N TYR A 53 -21.05 2.04 10.18
CA TYR A 53 -20.30 1.00 10.87
C TYR A 53 -18.89 0.91 10.29
N GLN A 54 -17.95 1.61 10.92
CA GLN A 54 -16.54 1.47 10.61
C GLN A 54 -16.03 0.15 11.18
N LEU A 55 -15.58 -0.75 10.31
CA LEU A 55 -15.01 -2.04 10.69
C LEU A 55 -13.60 -1.91 11.28
N TYR A 56 -12.86 -0.87 10.92
CA TYR A 56 -11.53 -0.53 11.43
C TYR A 56 -11.27 0.98 11.23
N PRO A 57 -10.26 1.57 11.89
CA PRO A 57 -9.96 3.00 11.76
C PRO A 57 -9.73 3.44 10.31
N GLY A 58 -10.54 4.38 9.83
CA GLY A 58 -10.48 4.91 8.47
C GLY A 58 -11.21 4.07 7.41
N HIS A 59 -11.94 3.01 7.79
CA HIS A 59 -12.81 2.27 6.88
C HIS A 59 -13.90 3.19 6.32
N ILE A 60 -14.10 3.11 5.01
CA ILE A 60 -15.13 3.83 4.27
C ILE A 60 -16.06 2.79 3.65
N PRO A 61 -17.25 2.56 4.22
CA PRO A 61 -18.25 1.66 3.65
C PRO A 61 -18.62 2.10 2.24
N THR A 62 -18.67 1.17 1.32
CA THR A 62 -18.97 1.46 -0.07
C THR A 62 -19.97 0.44 -0.62
N SER A 63 -21.02 0.93 -1.30
CA SER A 63 -21.95 0.06 -2.01
C SER A 63 -21.25 -0.65 -3.18
N PRO A 64 -21.80 -1.78 -3.68
CA PRO A 64 -21.21 -2.48 -4.83
C PRO A 64 -21.05 -1.60 -6.08
N LEU A 65 -21.98 -0.67 -6.31
CA LEU A 65 -21.91 0.29 -7.42
C LEU A 65 -20.77 1.29 -7.20
N GLN A 66 -20.61 1.84 -5.99
CA GLN A 66 -19.51 2.74 -5.66
C GLN A 66 -18.16 2.03 -5.80
N LYS A 67 -18.03 0.77 -5.35
CA LYS A 67 -16.82 -0.04 -5.55
C LYS A 67 -16.50 -0.23 -7.02
N ALA A 68 -17.49 -0.54 -7.84
CA ALA A 68 -17.29 -0.71 -9.29
C ALA A 68 -16.83 0.59 -9.95
N LEU A 69 -17.40 1.74 -9.60
CA LEU A 69 -17.00 3.04 -10.10
C LEU A 69 -15.59 3.44 -9.64
N LEU A 70 -15.27 3.20 -8.35
CA LEU A 70 -13.92 3.40 -7.82
C LEU A 70 -12.89 2.51 -8.51
N ALA A 71 -13.21 1.23 -8.73
CA ALA A 71 -12.33 0.29 -9.44
C ALA A 71 -12.07 0.75 -10.88
N ALA A 72 -13.12 1.10 -11.63
CA ALA A 72 -12.98 1.58 -13.01
C ALA A 72 -12.22 2.90 -13.07
N GLY A 73 -12.57 3.88 -12.25
CA GLY A 73 -11.92 5.19 -12.22
C GLY A 73 -10.44 5.10 -11.81
N SER A 74 -10.14 4.33 -10.78
CA SER A 74 -8.77 4.14 -10.31
C SER A 74 -7.92 3.36 -11.31
N ALA A 75 -8.48 2.36 -12.01
CA ALA A 75 -7.79 1.65 -13.08
C ALA A 75 -7.40 2.59 -14.24
N VAL A 76 -8.34 3.42 -14.71
CA VAL A 76 -8.06 4.42 -15.76
C VAL A 76 -6.99 5.40 -15.29
N MET A 77 -7.09 5.91 -14.07
CA MET A 77 -6.12 6.88 -13.55
C MET A 77 -4.73 6.25 -13.34
N ALA A 78 -4.65 5.02 -12.85
CA ALA A 78 -3.38 4.30 -12.70
C ALA A 78 -2.73 3.98 -14.06
N LEU A 79 -3.54 3.71 -15.09
CA LEU A 79 -3.04 3.54 -16.46
C LEU A 79 -2.60 4.87 -17.09
N TYR A 80 -3.28 5.97 -16.79
CA TYR A 80 -2.92 7.30 -17.27
C TYR A 80 -1.64 7.81 -16.60
N ASP A 81 -1.57 7.72 -15.26
CA ASP A 81 -0.40 8.13 -14.47
C ASP A 81 -0.03 7.04 -13.44
N PRO A 82 0.97 6.18 -13.75
CA PRO A 82 1.40 5.10 -12.87
C PRO A 82 2.10 5.59 -11.60
N TYR A 83 2.41 6.88 -11.49
CA TYR A 83 2.95 7.48 -10.27
C TYR A 83 1.86 7.86 -9.25
N ARG A 84 0.59 7.71 -9.60
CA ARG A 84 -0.56 7.85 -8.71
C ARG A 84 -0.71 6.58 -7.86
N HIS A 85 0.18 6.43 -6.89
CA HIS A 85 0.17 5.28 -5.96
C HIS A 85 -1.15 5.18 -5.17
N ASP A 86 -1.81 6.31 -4.93
CA ASP A 86 -3.15 6.37 -4.34
C ASP A 86 -4.20 5.66 -5.21
N MET A 87 -4.17 5.85 -6.51
CA MET A 87 -5.09 5.18 -7.43
C MET A 87 -4.81 3.68 -7.54
N VAL A 88 -3.53 3.29 -7.56
CA VAL A 88 -3.14 1.87 -7.50
C VAL A 88 -3.64 1.23 -6.21
N ALA A 89 -3.55 1.94 -5.08
CA ALA A 89 -4.07 1.47 -3.80
C ALA A 89 -5.59 1.27 -3.83
N VAL A 90 -6.35 2.27 -4.29
CA VAL A 90 -7.83 2.17 -4.45
C VAL A 90 -8.22 1.02 -5.36
N LEU A 91 -7.51 0.83 -6.49
CA LEU A 91 -7.74 -0.30 -7.38
C LEU A 91 -7.52 -1.65 -6.67
N GLY A 92 -6.45 -1.78 -5.91
CA GLY A 92 -6.15 -2.99 -5.15
C GLY A 92 -7.22 -3.31 -4.10
N GLU A 93 -7.70 -2.30 -3.38
CA GLU A 93 -8.72 -2.45 -2.35
C GLU A 93 -10.10 -2.78 -2.94
N THR A 94 -10.50 -2.08 -3.98
CA THR A 94 -11.85 -2.26 -4.59
C THR A 94 -11.99 -3.53 -5.41
N THR A 95 -10.87 -4.09 -5.92
CA THR A 95 -10.84 -5.35 -6.66
C THR A 95 -10.30 -6.53 -5.84
N GLY A 96 -9.84 -6.26 -4.62
CA GLY A 96 -9.18 -7.24 -3.75
C GLY A 96 -10.05 -8.43 -3.37
N CYS A 97 -11.37 -8.26 -3.36
CA CYS A 97 -12.33 -9.34 -3.06
C CYS A 97 -12.14 -10.60 -3.94
N LEU A 98 -11.50 -10.48 -5.10
CA LEU A 98 -11.23 -11.60 -6.00
C LEU A 98 -10.02 -12.46 -5.55
N ALA A 99 -9.09 -11.91 -4.80
CA ALA A 99 -7.82 -12.58 -4.45
C ALA A 99 -7.54 -12.63 -2.95
N LEU A 100 -7.93 -11.61 -2.19
CA LEU A 100 -7.61 -11.49 -0.76
C LEU A 100 -8.08 -12.68 0.10
N PRO A 101 -9.29 -13.26 -0.10
CA PRO A 101 -9.71 -14.42 0.67
C PRO A 101 -8.74 -15.60 0.49
N ASN A 102 -8.31 -15.86 -0.75
CA ASN A 102 -7.35 -16.93 -1.04
C ASN A 102 -5.96 -16.65 -0.43
N LEU A 103 -5.51 -15.39 -0.44
CA LEU A 103 -4.26 -14.99 0.22
C LEU A 103 -4.33 -15.17 1.73
N ARG A 104 -5.40 -14.70 2.36
CA ARG A 104 -5.65 -14.93 3.78
C ARG A 104 -5.64 -16.42 4.12
N ASP A 105 -6.31 -17.25 3.32
CA ASP A 105 -6.37 -18.69 3.55
C ASP A 105 -4.98 -19.34 3.40
N LYS A 106 -4.17 -18.93 2.42
CA LYS A 106 -2.76 -19.34 2.31
C LYS A 106 -1.97 -18.96 3.57
N MET A 107 -2.19 -17.76 4.12
CA MET A 107 -1.54 -17.33 5.36
C MET A 107 -2.02 -18.17 6.55
N LYS A 108 -3.31 -18.46 6.66
CA LYS A 108 -3.88 -19.28 7.75
C LYS A 108 -3.34 -20.70 7.78
N HIS A 109 -3.03 -21.29 6.63
CA HIS A 109 -2.51 -22.65 6.52
C HIS A 109 -0.99 -22.75 6.68
N HIS A 110 -0.29 -21.63 6.84
CA HIS A 110 1.16 -21.61 7.06
C HIS A 110 1.48 -21.12 8.48
N PRO A 111 2.34 -21.81 9.25
CA PRO A 111 2.58 -21.45 10.66
C PRO A 111 3.01 -19.99 10.86
N GLU A 112 3.97 -19.50 10.05
CA GLU A 112 4.45 -18.12 10.12
C GLU A 112 3.39 -17.15 9.60
N GLY A 113 2.68 -17.48 8.51
CA GLY A 113 1.56 -16.69 8.00
C GLY A 113 0.41 -16.54 8.99
N TYR A 114 0.05 -17.62 9.70
CA TYR A 114 -0.94 -17.58 10.76
C TYR A 114 -0.52 -16.63 11.90
N ARG A 115 0.74 -16.73 12.32
CA ARG A 115 1.30 -15.85 13.34
C ARG A 115 1.26 -14.38 12.93
N ILE A 116 1.60 -14.07 11.66
CA ILE A 116 1.50 -12.72 11.10
C ILE A 116 0.06 -12.21 11.14
N LEU A 117 -0.94 -13.04 10.81
CA LEU A 117 -2.35 -12.63 10.90
C LEU A 117 -2.80 -12.35 12.34
N GLN A 118 -2.25 -13.04 13.34
CA GLN A 118 -2.56 -12.82 14.76
C GLN A 118 -1.86 -11.58 15.31
N GLU A 119 -0.57 -11.42 15.06
CA GLU A 119 0.26 -10.34 15.61
C GLU A 119 0.10 -9.03 14.82
N ARG A 120 -0.32 -9.12 13.56
CA ARG A 120 -0.51 -7.98 12.63
C ARG A 120 0.68 -7.01 12.59
N PRO A 121 1.93 -7.50 12.41
CA PRO A 121 3.09 -6.62 12.34
C PRO A 121 2.96 -5.62 11.20
N ARG A 122 3.56 -4.44 11.38
CA ARG A 122 3.56 -3.35 10.40
C ARG A 122 5.00 -2.96 10.05
N ILE A 123 5.19 -2.60 8.80
CA ILE A 123 6.46 -2.05 8.29
C ILE A 123 6.26 -0.56 8.03
N CYS A 124 6.62 0.25 9.01
CA CYS A 124 6.53 1.71 8.98
C CYS A 124 7.67 2.32 9.82
N LEU A 125 7.93 3.61 9.67
CA LEU A 125 9.04 4.27 10.38
C LEU A 125 8.93 4.17 11.90
N SER A 126 7.71 4.10 12.45
CA SER A 126 7.49 3.94 13.90
C SER A 126 7.82 2.55 14.44
N THR A 127 7.87 1.53 13.58
CA THR A 127 8.19 0.14 13.95
C THR A 127 9.59 -0.30 13.54
N LEU A 128 10.28 0.49 12.70
CA LEU A 128 11.60 0.19 12.19
C LEU A 128 12.67 1.02 12.90
N ASP A 129 13.68 0.36 13.46
CA ASP A 129 14.91 1.03 13.90
C ASP A 129 15.84 1.23 12.69
N MET A 130 15.65 2.35 11.99
CA MET A 130 16.41 2.68 10.79
C MET A 130 17.92 2.83 11.08
N SER A 131 18.31 3.22 12.30
CA SER A 131 19.72 3.36 12.67
C SER A 131 20.37 1.98 12.78
N ARG A 132 19.72 1.06 13.48
CA ARG A 132 20.17 -0.33 13.58
C ARG A 132 20.26 -1.01 12.21
N LEU A 133 19.24 -0.82 11.35
CA LEU A 133 19.23 -1.43 10.03
C LEU A 133 20.39 -0.94 9.14
N ARG A 134 20.81 0.32 9.28
CA ARG A 134 21.98 0.88 8.57
C ARG A 134 23.30 0.28 9.02
N GLU A 135 23.39 -0.16 10.27
CA GLU A 135 24.61 -0.76 10.84
C GLU A 135 24.77 -2.23 10.50
N LEU A 136 23.74 -2.88 9.96
CA LEU A 136 23.79 -4.27 9.56
C LEU A 136 24.81 -4.50 8.42
N PRO A 137 25.38 -5.70 8.33
CA PRO A 137 26.32 -6.05 7.27
C PRO A 137 25.72 -5.89 5.87
N ASP A 138 26.52 -5.48 4.90
CA ASP A 138 26.13 -5.46 3.49
C ASP A 138 25.63 -6.86 3.05
N GLY A 139 24.59 -6.87 2.25
CA GLY A 139 23.93 -8.10 1.81
C GLY A 139 22.88 -8.64 2.78
N SER A 140 22.75 -8.11 4.01
CA SER A 140 21.64 -8.44 4.89
C SER A 140 20.35 -7.77 4.43
N LEU A 141 19.20 -8.40 4.69
CA LEU A 141 17.87 -7.86 4.27
C LEU A 141 17.67 -6.43 4.75
N GLY A 142 17.94 -6.15 6.03
CA GLY A 142 17.75 -4.82 6.61
C GLY A 142 18.63 -3.77 5.98
N ARG A 143 19.92 -4.09 5.73
CA ARG A 143 20.86 -3.16 5.09
C ARG A 143 20.46 -2.85 3.65
N GLU A 144 20.12 -3.88 2.89
CA GLU A 144 19.71 -3.72 1.49
C GLU A 144 18.34 -3.01 1.36
N TYR A 145 17.43 -3.25 2.29
CA TYR A 145 16.16 -2.53 2.34
C TYR A 145 16.36 -1.03 2.63
N VAL A 146 17.19 -0.68 3.61
CA VAL A 146 17.50 0.74 3.87
C VAL A 146 18.17 1.38 2.66
N ARG A 147 19.14 0.70 2.04
CA ARG A 147 19.79 1.16 0.79
C ARG A 147 18.76 1.41 -0.31
N PHE A 148 17.82 0.47 -0.50
CA PHE A 148 16.73 0.63 -1.44
C PHE A 148 15.88 1.88 -1.15
N LEU A 149 15.49 2.11 0.10
CA LEU A 149 14.72 3.29 0.50
C LEU A 149 15.48 4.60 0.24
N GLU A 150 16.77 4.65 0.58
CA GLU A 150 17.61 5.82 0.42
C GLU A 150 17.89 6.15 -1.05
N ASP A 151 18.25 5.16 -1.85
CA ASP A 151 18.56 5.31 -3.29
C ASP A 151 17.32 5.78 -4.07
N ASN A 152 16.16 5.26 -3.73
CA ASN A 152 14.90 5.60 -4.40
C ASN A 152 14.17 6.79 -3.76
N LYS A 153 14.64 7.28 -2.59
CA LYS A 153 14.02 8.39 -1.83
C LYS A 153 12.55 8.12 -1.50
N VAL A 154 12.26 6.89 -1.12
CA VAL A 154 10.94 6.43 -0.67
C VAL A 154 10.93 6.19 0.82
N SER A 155 9.75 6.21 1.42
CA SER A 155 9.55 5.95 2.84
C SER A 155 8.50 4.84 3.00
N PRO A 156 8.65 3.93 3.97
CA PRO A 156 7.63 2.94 4.31
C PRO A 156 6.26 3.58 4.62
N ASP A 157 6.25 4.80 5.17
CA ASP A 157 5.03 5.53 5.55
C ASP A 157 4.23 6.08 4.36
N THR A 158 4.75 5.97 3.13
CA THR A 158 3.99 6.33 1.92
C THR A 158 2.82 5.38 1.63
N ARG A 159 2.77 4.24 2.32
CA ARG A 159 1.72 3.22 2.15
C ARG A 159 0.52 3.53 3.04
N MET A 160 -0.39 4.36 2.54
CA MET A 160 -1.61 4.77 3.26
C MET A 160 -2.42 3.54 3.74
N PRO A 161 -3.07 3.62 4.91
CA PRO A 161 -3.95 2.55 5.40
C PRO A 161 -5.05 2.21 4.40
N ALA A 162 -5.44 0.93 4.35
CA ALA A 162 -6.58 0.46 3.55
C ALA A 162 -7.88 1.09 4.06
N LYS A 163 -8.82 1.38 3.15
CA LYS A 163 -10.09 2.08 3.46
C LYS A 163 -11.34 1.41 2.92
N PHE A 164 -11.26 0.71 1.78
CA PHE A 164 -12.41 0.24 1.01
C PHE A 164 -12.61 -1.27 1.04
N VAL A 165 -12.04 -1.95 2.01
CA VAL A 165 -12.17 -3.40 2.20
C VAL A 165 -13.14 -3.67 3.34
N ASP A 166 -14.28 -4.33 3.09
CA ASP A 166 -15.33 -4.56 4.09
C ASP A 166 -15.09 -5.82 4.95
N ASP A 167 -13.83 -6.06 5.30
CA ASP A 167 -13.39 -7.11 6.22
C ASP A 167 -12.05 -6.68 6.81
N GLU A 168 -11.94 -6.61 8.13
CA GLU A 168 -10.75 -6.11 8.83
C GLU A 168 -9.52 -6.98 8.60
N GLU A 169 -9.69 -8.31 8.57
CA GLU A 169 -8.58 -9.24 8.32
C GLU A 169 -8.08 -9.11 6.88
N LEU A 170 -9.00 -9.00 5.91
CA LEU A 170 -8.63 -8.76 4.51
C LEU A 170 -8.02 -7.37 4.29
N ALA A 171 -8.47 -6.36 5.03
CA ALA A 171 -7.85 -5.05 5.03
C ALA A 171 -6.40 -5.11 5.53
N TYR A 172 -6.13 -5.91 6.57
CA TYR A 172 -4.76 -6.18 6.99
C TYR A 172 -3.95 -6.93 5.90
N VAL A 173 -4.52 -7.94 5.25
CA VAL A 173 -3.82 -8.69 4.19
C VAL A 173 -3.40 -7.79 3.02
N ILE A 174 -4.29 -6.91 2.52
CA ILE A 174 -3.91 -5.97 1.46
C ILE A 174 -2.91 -4.93 1.94
N GLN A 175 -3.02 -4.48 3.18
CA GLN A 175 -2.06 -3.57 3.78
C GLN A 175 -0.67 -4.23 3.90
N ARG A 176 -0.61 -5.48 4.39
CA ARG A 176 0.62 -6.27 4.44
C ARG A 176 1.26 -6.40 3.07
N TYR A 177 0.47 -6.76 2.04
CA TYR A 177 0.96 -6.81 0.67
C TYR A 177 1.61 -5.48 0.25
N ARG A 178 0.97 -4.35 0.52
CA ARG A 178 1.48 -3.02 0.13
C ARG A 178 2.78 -2.66 0.86
N GLU A 179 2.91 -3.04 2.12
CA GLU A 179 4.11 -2.79 2.92
C GLU A 179 5.28 -3.68 2.50
N VAL A 180 5.03 -4.93 2.11
CA VAL A 180 6.10 -5.84 1.65
C VAL A 180 6.47 -5.65 0.18
N HIS A 181 5.74 -4.85 -0.59
CA HIS A 181 6.06 -4.58 -1.99
C HIS A 181 7.48 -4.03 -2.16
N ASP A 182 7.92 -3.14 -1.30
CA ASP A 182 9.29 -2.59 -1.34
C ASP A 182 10.36 -3.66 -1.02
N MET A 183 10.02 -4.66 -0.19
CA MET A 183 10.86 -5.85 0.02
C MET A 183 10.99 -6.69 -1.24
N MET A 184 9.95 -6.72 -2.09
CA MET A 184 10.02 -7.46 -3.37
C MET A 184 11.07 -6.84 -4.30
N HIS A 185 11.18 -5.52 -4.36
CA HIS A 185 12.25 -4.87 -5.11
C HIS A 185 13.63 -5.31 -4.61
N THR A 186 13.84 -5.34 -3.29
CA THR A 186 15.09 -5.80 -2.66
C THR A 186 15.35 -7.27 -2.94
N LEU A 187 14.36 -8.15 -2.73
CA LEU A 187 14.50 -9.59 -2.92
C LEU A 187 14.66 -9.99 -4.39
N LEU A 188 14.04 -9.29 -5.30
CA LEU A 188 14.15 -9.55 -6.73
C LEU A 188 15.35 -8.82 -7.38
N GLY A 189 16.01 -7.91 -6.64
CA GLY A 189 17.09 -7.08 -7.18
C GLY A 189 16.64 -6.13 -8.29
N MET A 190 15.37 -5.68 -8.23
CA MET A 190 14.76 -4.85 -9.27
C MET A 190 14.67 -3.39 -8.82
N PRO A 191 15.12 -2.43 -9.64
CA PRO A 191 15.00 -1.00 -9.33
C PRO A 191 13.54 -0.51 -9.47
N THR A 192 13.24 0.69 -8.94
CA THR A 192 11.93 1.33 -9.05
C THR A 192 11.67 2.04 -10.39
N ASN A 193 12.48 1.75 -11.43
CA ASN A 193 12.18 2.25 -12.77
C ASN A 193 11.04 1.43 -13.41
N MET A 194 10.46 1.92 -14.49
CA MET A 194 9.31 1.28 -15.14
C MET A 194 9.55 -0.20 -15.52
N LEU A 195 10.76 -0.57 -15.90
CA LEU A 195 11.07 -1.97 -16.24
C LEU A 195 11.08 -2.85 -14.97
N GLY A 196 11.75 -2.42 -13.91
CA GLY A 196 11.80 -3.13 -12.64
C GLY A 196 10.41 -3.25 -12.00
N GLU A 197 9.61 -2.17 -12.02
CA GLU A 197 8.21 -2.21 -11.54
C GLU A 197 7.38 -3.27 -12.27
N VAL A 198 7.49 -3.33 -13.59
CA VAL A 198 6.75 -4.33 -14.38
C VAL A 198 7.20 -5.75 -14.03
N VAL A 199 8.49 -5.99 -13.83
CA VAL A 199 9.00 -7.31 -13.43
C VAL A 199 8.48 -7.72 -12.06
N VAL A 200 8.51 -6.79 -11.08
CA VAL A 200 7.94 -7.03 -9.75
C VAL A 200 6.43 -7.33 -9.87
N LYS A 201 5.69 -6.59 -10.69
CA LYS A 201 4.25 -6.86 -10.91
C LYS A 201 3.99 -8.22 -11.55
N TRP A 202 4.85 -8.72 -12.44
CA TRP A 202 4.75 -10.09 -12.96
C TRP A 202 4.93 -11.14 -11.87
N PHE A 203 5.94 -10.98 -11.02
CA PHE A 203 6.17 -11.87 -9.87
C PHE A 203 4.98 -11.84 -8.90
N GLU A 204 4.55 -10.63 -8.49
CA GLU A 204 3.43 -10.44 -7.58
C GLU A 204 2.09 -10.93 -8.15
N ALA A 205 1.85 -10.78 -9.45
CA ALA A 205 0.65 -11.30 -10.11
C ALA A 205 0.56 -12.83 -9.98
N VAL A 206 1.69 -13.53 -10.16
CA VAL A 206 1.77 -14.98 -9.98
C VAL A 206 1.58 -15.41 -8.53
N GLN A 207 2.18 -14.67 -7.60
CA GLN A 207 2.13 -14.96 -6.16
C GLN A 207 0.75 -14.69 -5.55
N THR A 208 0.17 -13.55 -5.89
CA THR A 208 -1.00 -13.01 -5.19
C THR A 208 -2.31 -13.17 -5.96
N GLY A 209 -2.27 -13.14 -7.29
CA GLY A 209 -3.46 -13.07 -8.12
C GLY A 209 -4.24 -11.75 -8.01
N LEU A 210 -3.68 -10.73 -7.37
CA LEU A 210 -4.34 -9.43 -7.24
C LEU A 210 -4.56 -8.77 -8.61
N PRO A 211 -5.79 -8.35 -8.94
CA PRO A 211 -6.08 -7.74 -10.24
C PRO A 211 -5.19 -6.54 -10.56
N MET A 212 -4.85 -5.72 -9.57
CA MET A 212 -3.94 -4.59 -9.76
C MET A 212 -2.54 -5.03 -10.21
N CYS A 213 -2.04 -6.17 -9.73
CA CYS A 213 -0.74 -6.71 -10.16
C CYS A 213 -0.81 -7.26 -11.58
N VAL A 214 -1.89 -7.97 -11.90
CA VAL A 214 -2.15 -8.49 -13.26
C VAL A 214 -2.25 -7.35 -14.27
N LEU A 215 -2.99 -6.29 -13.95
CA LEU A 215 -3.12 -5.11 -14.80
C LEU A 215 -1.78 -4.36 -14.95
N GLY A 216 -1.04 -4.19 -13.87
CA GLY A 216 0.30 -3.58 -13.90
C GLY A 216 1.29 -4.38 -14.76
N ALA A 217 1.28 -5.70 -14.63
CA ALA A 217 2.08 -6.62 -15.44
C ALA A 217 1.72 -6.58 -16.93
N ALA A 218 0.42 -6.53 -17.25
CA ALA A 218 -0.08 -6.56 -18.63
C ALA A 218 0.09 -5.22 -19.36
N PHE A 219 -0.20 -4.10 -18.69
CA PHE A 219 -0.23 -2.77 -19.32
C PHE A 219 1.01 -1.92 -19.08
N GLY A 220 1.80 -2.18 -18.02
CA GLY A 220 3.06 -1.49 -17.77
C GLY A 220 4.05 -1.53 -18.94
N PRO A 221 4.18 -2.66 -19.67
CA PRO A 221 5.07 -2.78 -20.83
C PRO A 221 4.84 -1.76 -21.95
N VAL A 222 3.62 -1.24 -22.12
CA VAL A 222 3.27 -0.24 -23.17
C VAL A 222 4.15 1.01 -23.10
N ARG A 223 4.75 1.29 -21.93
CA ARG A 223 5.61 2.47 -21.70
C ARG A 223 7.11 2.19 -21.88
N LEU A 224 7.46 0.97 -22.21
CA LEU A 224 8.86 0.57 -22.41
C LEU A 224 9.32 0.80 -23.84
N SER A 225 10.62 1.10 -24.00
CA SER A 225 11.25 1.11 -25.31
C SER A 225 11.32 -0.32 -25.88
N ALA A 226 11.42 -0.45 -27.20
CA ALA A 226 11.49 -1.75 -27.88
C ALA A 226 12.61 -2.66 -27.31
N ARG A 227 13.79 -2.09 -27.00
CA ARG A 227 14.90 -2.83 -26.40
C ARG A 227 14.54 -3.38 -25.01
N LYS A 228 13.93 -2.54 -24.14
CA LYS A 228 13.50 -2.95 -22.81
C LYS A 228 12.36 -3.97 -22.88
N LEU A 229 11.46 -3.82 -23.85
CA LEU A 229 10.38 -4.78 -24.08
C LEU A 229 10.91 -6.15 -24.50
N GLN A 230 11.96 -6.19 -25.35
CA GLN A 230 12.61 -7.44 -25.72
C GLN A 230 13.22 -8.13 -24.51
N VAL A 231 14.04 -7.45 -23.71
CA VAL A 231 14.65 -8.00 -22.50
C VAL A 231 13.58 -8.47 -21.51
N LEU A 232 12.53 -7.69 -21.34
CA LEU A 232 11.38 -8.05 -20.50
C LEU A 232 10.77 -9.38 -20.95
N ALA A 233 10.47 -9.51 -22.23
CA ALA A 233 9.78 -10.68 -22.77
C ALA A 233 10.64 -11.95 -22.81
N THR A 234 11.93 -11.82 -23.13
CA THR A 234 12.83 -12.98 -23.33
C THR A 234 13.48 -13.49 -22.05
N GLU A 235 13.70 -12.63 -21.06
CA GLU A 235 14.49 -12.97 -19.87
C GLU A 235 13.71 -12.73 -18.57
N LEU A 236 13.21 -11.52 -18.37
CA LEU A 236 12.70 -11.10 -17.06
C LEU A 236 11.33 -11.70 -16.73
N VAL A 237 10.38 -11.72 -17.69
CA VAL A 237 9.04 -12.30 -17.45
C VAL A 237 9.10 -13.81 -17.25
N PRO A 238 9.82 -14.61 -18.07
CA PRO A 238 10.00 -16.04 -17.80
C PRO A 238 10.62 -16.33 -16.44
N TRP A 239 11.61 -15.55 -16.05
CA TRP A 239 12.24 -15.66 -14.73
C TRP A 239 11.27 -15.29 -13.60
N ALA A 240 10.56 -14.16 -13.71
CA ALA A 240 9.61 -13.71 -12.70
C ALA A 240 8.46 -14.72 -12.50
N ILE A 241 7.91 -15.27 -13.59
CA ILE A 241 6.87 -16.30 -13.53
C ILE A 241 7.41 -17.58 -12.88
N ARG A 242 8.60 -18.04 -13.27
CA ARG A 242 9.23 -19.24 -12.71
C ARG A 242 9.52 -19.04 -11.21
N SER A 243 10.10 -17.91 -10.83
CA SER A 243 10.36 -17.57 -9.42
C SER A 243 9.07 -17.45 -8.63
N GLY A 244 8.05 -16.76 -9.17
CA GLY A 244 6.77 -16.58 -8.50
C GLY A 244 5.99 -17.88 -8.30
N ARG A 245 6.14 -18.88 -9.19
CA ARG A 245 5.52 -20.21 -9.04
C ARG A 245 6.27 -21.10 -8.06
N ASN A 246 7.59 -20.96 -7.99
CA ASN A 246 8.44 -21.78 -7.14
C ASN A 246 8.49 -21.27 -5.71
N ALA A 247 8.38 -19.96 -5.53
CA ALA A 247 8.50 -19.34 -4.22
C ALA A 247 7.30 -19.65 -3.33
N SER A 248 7.58 -19.83 -2.04
CA SER A 248 6.56 -19.83 -0.99
C SER A 248 5.80 -18.50 -0.98
N CYS A 249 4.62 -18.45 -0.37
CA CYS A 249 3.82 -17.23 -0.34
C CYS A 249 4.58 -16.11 0.37
N ILE A 250 4.86 -15.02 -0.35
CA ILE A 250 5.62 -13.86 0.16
C ILE A 250 4.97 -13.18 1.37
N LEU A 251 3.66 -13.33 1.57
CA LEU A 251 2.96 -12.78 2.73
C LEU A 251 3.17 -13.63 3.98
N ASN A 252 3.66 -14.86 3.84
CA ASN A 252 3.97 -15.76 4.95
C ASN A 252 5.33 -15.50 5.59
N VAL A 253 6.15 -14.62 5.00
CA VAL A 253 7.48 -14.30 5.54
C VAL A 253 7.37 -13.20 6.59
N TYR A 254 7.89 -13.46 7.79
CA TYR A 254 7.94 -12.48 8.88
C TYR A 254 9.19 -11.61 8.74
N TYR A 255 9.19 -10.69 7.78
CA TYR A 255 10.34 -9.84 7.41
C TYR A 255 10.92 -9.08 8.59
N GLU A 256 10.07 -8.65 9.52
CA GLU A 256 10.47 -7.91 10.72
C GLU A 256 11.39 -8.71 11.67
N GLN A 257 11.46 -10.03 11.49
CA GLN A 257 12.34 -10.93 12.24
C GLN A 257 13.55 -11.40 11.41
N ARG A 258 13.69 -10.94 10.16
CA ARG A 258 14.68 -11.43 9.19
C ARG A 258 15.70 -10.37 8.78
N TRP A 259 15.76 -9.22 9.47
CA TRP A 259 16.62 -8.10 9.07
C TRP A 259 18.11 -8.44 8.96
N GLU A 260 18.60 -9.33 9.81
CA GLU A 260 20.01 -9.78 9.83
C GLU A 260 20.30 -10.88 8.81
N GLN A 261 19.28 -11.52 8.25
CA GLN A 261 19.43 -12.60 7.28
C GLN A 261 19.98 -12.07 5.95
N PRO A 262 20.99 -12.73 5.34
CA PRO A 262 21.45 -12.38 4.00
C PRO A 262 20.31 -12.53 2.97
N VAL A 263 20.19 -11.56 2.06
CA VAL A 263 19.17 -11.55 1.00
C VAL A 263 19.23 -12.83 0.15
N GLU A 264 20.44 -13.31 -0.16
CA GLU A 264 20.63 -14.54 -0.95
C GLU A 264 20.11 -15.76 -0.20
N SER A 265 20.43 -15.88 1.09
CA SER A 265 19.92 -16.96 1.93
C SER A 265 18.38 -16.94 2.04
N LEU A 266 17.80 -15.74 2.17
CA LEU A 266 16.34 -15.60 2.20
C LEU A 266 15.70 -15.97 0.85
N ARG A 267 16.33 -15.59 -0.28
CA ARG A 267 15.88 -16.01 -1.63
C ARG A 267 15.85 -17.53 -1.76
N GLU A 268 16.91 -18.19 -1.33
CA GLU A 268 17.02 -19.66 -1.35
C GLU A 268 15.94 -20.30 -0.47
N GLU A 269 15.78 -19.81 0.75
CA GLU A 269 14.80 -20.32 1.72
C GLU A 269 13.36 -20.24 1.17
N ILE A 270 12.99 -19.11 0.57
CA ILE A 270 11.64 -18.91 0.04
C ILE A 270 11.46 -19.43 -1.39
N GLY A 271 12.53 -19.84 -2.07
CA GLY A 271 12.50 -20.43 -3.41
C GLY A 271 12.48 -19.42 -4.55
N ILE A 272 13.04 -18.21 -4.38
CA ILE A 272 13.23 -17.24 -5.46
C ILE A 272 14.56 -17.54 -6.19
N PHE A 273 14.50 -17.73 -7.50
CA PHE A 273 15.70 -17.92 -8.30
C PHE A 273 16.52 -16.63 -8.39
N PRO A 274 17.88 -16.72 -8.46
CA PRO A 274 18.72 -15.55 -8.66
C PRO A 274 18.26 -14.71 -9.86
N PRO A 275 18.30 -13.36 -9.76
CA PRO A 275 17.90 -12.49 -10.86
C PRO A 275 18.84 -12.65 -12.05
N PRO A 276 18.33 -12.54 -13.29
CA PRO A 276 19.16 -12.57 -14.49
C PRO A 276 20.18 -11.41 -14.48
N ALA A 277 21.38 -11.67 -14.97
CA ALA A 277 22.45 -10.67 -15.11
C ALA A 277 22.18 -9.73 -16.30
N VAL A 278 21.08 -8.98 -16.27
CA VAL A 278 20.69 -8.01 -17.30
C VAL A 278 20.67 -6.59 -16.73
N CYS A 279 21.00 -5.60 -17.55
CA CYS A 279 20.85 -4.20 -17.18
C CYS A 279 19.35 -3.81 -17.19
N VAL A 280 18.78 -3.59 -16.01
CA VAL A 280 17.38 -3.21 -15.78
C VAL A 280 17.20 -1.68 -15.62
#